data_5ae9547c77122a8711a7acb8a2728cca
#
_entry.id   5ae9547c77122a8711a7acb8a2728cca
#
_cell.length_a   1.000
_cell.length_b   1.000
_cell.length_c   1.000
_cell.angle_alpha   90.00
_cell.angle_beta   90.00
_cell.angle_gamma   90.00
#
_symmetry.space_group_name_H-M   'P 1'
#
loop_
_entity.id
_entity.type
_entity.pdbx_description
1 polymer ?
#
loop_
_entity_poly.entity_id
_entity_poly.type
_entity_poly.pdbx_seq_one_letter_code
_entity_poly.pdbx_strand_id
1 'polypeptide(L)'
;MKLRVAWLTKVWTINRERTPSPGPARLEKTPVPGHPLPQGGEGMVSGWLRGHRLRLLLLVLAVACGARAAEVADCHLVAGWEQRGATRHYTPDNLFEYLDGSAEGYILYGLVEMQGLTCRSKGGSITFDVFEMNDADSAYGVFTSNLDPQMPIERIGMGGQVLPRRALFSKGKYYVELAANPTKGGTAALRAFATGAEKRITGRTTPPAALSWFPTAKLASVRLIPESVLGLRLLKRGFVAHYEQGQAFVVMEASPASAAAVFSQLRQRFAEAAPAHLADESFQADDQYLGGLCMFRKGRYIGGFANTPDAKAATAQAASLAEHIPGM
;
A
#
# COMPACT_ATOMS: atom_id res chain seq x y z
N MET A 1 -19.72 5.07 40.80
CA MET A 1 -19.96 6.22 39.95
C MET A 1 -19.45 5.88 38.57
N LYS A 2 -20.35 5.46 37.64
CA LYS A 2 -20.01 4.93 36.32
C LYS A 2 -20.12 6.08 35.31
N LEU A 3 -19.01 6.56 34.77
CA LEU A 3 -18.99 7.50 33.62
C LEU A 3 -19.12 6.68 32.33
N ARG A 4 -20.26 6.81 31.67
CA ARG A 4 -20.47 6.38 30.27
C ARG A 4 -19.83 7.41 29.33
N VAL A 5 -18.81 7.01 28.58
CA VAL A 5 -18.30 7.78 27.46
C VAL A 5 -19.07 7.34 26.21
N ALA A 6 -19.93 8.21 25.71
CA ALA A 6 -20.65 8.02 24.46
C ALA A 6 -19.74 8.43 23.30
N TRP A 7 -19.39 7.50 22.43
CA TRP A 7 -18.74 7.78 21.16
C TRP A 7 -19.80 8.02 20.08
N LEU A 8 -19.87 9.26 19.62
CA LEU A 8 -20.69 9.67 18.48
C LEU A 8 -20.05 9.16 17.19
N THR A 9 -20.63 8.10 16.62
CA THR A 9 -20.42 7.67 15.23
C THR A 9 -21.15 8.65 14.31
N LYS A 10 -20.42 9.58 13.73
CA LYS A 10 -20.91 10.42 12.63
C LYS A 10 -20.77 9.63 11.32
N VAL A 11 -21.84 8.98 10.91
CA VAL A 11 -21.98 8.40 9.57
C VAL A 11 -22.19 9.55 8.60
N TRP A 12 -21.26 9.74 7.67
CA TRP A 12 -21.42 10.65 6.54
C TRP A 12 -22.34 9.98 5.51
N THR A 13 -23.61 10.39 5.49
CA THR A 13 -24.53 10.08 4.39
C THR A 13 -24.35 11.17 3.33
N ILE A 14 -23.67 10.85 2.24
CA ILE A 14 -23.62 11.74 1.06
C ILE A 14 -24.88 11.49 0.27
N ASN A 15 -25.81 12.43 0.35
CA ASN A 15 -26.98 12.51 -0.54
C ASN A 15 -26.47 12.98 -1.91
N ARG A 16 -26.40 12.08 -2.90
CA ARG A 16 -26.10 12.41 -4.30
C ARG A 16 -27.40 12.57 -5.05
N GLU A 17 -27.86 13.79 -5.22
CA GLU A 17 -28.80 14.11 -6.28
C GLU A 17 -28.14 13.93 -7.64
N ARG A 18 -28.72 13.04 -8.47
CA ARG A 18 -28.25 12.76 -9.83
C ARG A 18 -28.77 13.85 -10.76
N THR A 19 -27.89 14.70 -11.25
CA THR A 19 -28.10 15.42 -12.50
C THR A 19 -27.66 14.56 -13.67
N PRO A 20 -28.44 14.42 -14.76
CA PRO A 20 -28.02 13.64 -15.92
C PRO A 20 -26.94 14.37 -16.71
N SER A 21 -25.82 13.64 -16.95
CA SER A 21 -24.72 14.11 -17.80
C SER A 21 -25.10 13.93 -19.27
N PRO A 22 -24.82 14.91 -20.16
CA PRO A 22 -25.02 14.75 -21.60
C PRO A 22 -24.02 13.74 -22.16
N GLY A 23 -24.52 12.85 -23.05
CA GLY A 23 -23.76 11.79 -23.68
C GLY A 23 -22.62 12.30 -24.58
N PRO A 24 -21.61 11.46 -24.84
CA PRO A 24 -20.44 11.83 -25.61
C PRO A 24 -20.79 11.98 -27.11
N ALA A 25 -20.35 13.11 -27.68
CA ALA A 25 -20.43 13.37 -29.10
C ALA A 25 -19.56 12.37 -29.90
N ARG A 26 -20.17 11.79 -30.94
CA ARG A 26 -19.54 10.88 -31.88
C ARG A 26 -18.51 11.63 -32.73
N LEU A 27 -17.24 11.35 -32.54
CA LEU A 27 -16.16 11.81 -33.42
C LEU A 27 -16.07 10.88 -34.65
N GLU A 28 -16.39 11.41 -35.81
CA GLU A 28 -16.14 10.78 -37.10
C GLU A 28 -14.62 10.71 -37.37
N LYS A 29 -14.15 9.52 -37.71
CA LYS A 29 -12.76 9.28 -38.13
C LYS A 29 -12.61 9.63 -39.60
N THR A 30 -11.81 10.65 -39.92
CA THR A 30 -11.28 10.89 -41.23
C THR A 30 -10.08 9.98 -41.54
N PRO A 31 -9.95 9.40 -42.75
CA PRO A 31 -8.83 8.54 -43.10
C PRO A 31 -7.56 9.35 -43.41
N VAL A 32 -6.42 8.90 -42.89
CA VAL A 32 -5.09 9.42 -43.18
C VAL A 32 -4.51 8.65 -44.37
N PRO A 33 -3.91 9.32 -45.41
CA PRO A 33 -3.32 8.65 -46.55
C PRO A 33 -2.01 7.95 -46.19
N GLY A 34 -1.80 6.76 -46.78
CA GLY A 34 -0.64 5.93 -46.58
C GLY A 34 0.64 6.48 -47.22
N HIS A 35 1.78 6.27 -46.55
CA HIS A 35 3.12 6.41 -47.12
C HIS A 35 3.62 5.04 -47.57
N PRO A 36 4.35 4.97 -48.73
CA PRO A 36 4.84 3.73 -49.28
C PRO A 36 6.15 3.26 -48.60
N LEU A 37 6.28 1.94 -48.51
CA LEU A 37 7.45 1.22 -48.03
C LEU A 37 8.59 1.31 -49.09
N PRO A 38 9.86 1.37 -48.67
CA PRO A 38 10.97 1.14 -49.59
C PRO A 38 11.28 -0.36 -49.74
N GLN A 39 11.39 -0.76 -51.00
CA GLN A 39 11.79 -2.10 -51.42
C GLN A 39 13.31 -2.24 -51.45
N GLY A 40 13.80 -3.42 -51.05
CA GLY A 40 14.81 -4.16 -51.82
C GLY A 40 16.27 -3.82 -51.64
N GLY A 41 17.05 -4.80 -51.28
CA GLY A 41 18.49 -4.86 -51.40
C GLY A 41 19.04 -6.20 -50.94
N GLU A 42 18.97 -7.20 -51.83
CA GLU A 42 19.70 -8.46 -51.65
C GLU A 42 21.21 -8.21 -51.87
N GLY A 43 22.02 -8.76 -50.98
CA GLY A 43 23.47 -8.81 -51.09
C GLY A 43 24.03 -10.07 -50.47
N MET A 44 24.12 -11.12 -51.27
CA MET A 44 24.91 -12.34 -50.97
C MET A 44 26.40 -12.01 -50.93
N VAL A 45 27.11 -12.44 -49.89
CA VAL A 45 28.52 -12.86 -50.03
C VAL A 45 28.80 -14.02 -49.06
N SER A 46 29.20 -15.07 -49.68
CA SER A 46 29.70 -16.32 -49.12
C SER A 46 31.12 -16.18 -48.58
N GLY A 47 31.46 -16.98 -47.57
CA GLY A 47 32.84 -17.37 -47.45
C GLY A 47 33.41 -17.66 -46.08
N TRP A 48 33.61 -18.93 -45.86
CA TRP A 48 34.74 -19.59 -45.19
C TRP A 48 34.69 -19.93 -43.70
N LEU A 49 34.67 -21.20 -43.58
CA LEU A 49 34.98 -22.11 -42.44
C LEU A 49 36.30 -21.80 -41.73
N ARG A 50 36.35 -21.92 -40.43
CA ARG A 50 37.14 -22.94 -39.67
C ARG A 50 37.34 -22.59 -38.21
N GLY A 51 37.08 -23.55 -37.36
CA GLY A 51 37.97 -23.82 -36.24
C GLY A 51 37.48 -23.63 -34.80
N HIS A 52 36.94 -24.66 -34.24
CA HIS A 52 37.14 -25.12 -32.86
C HIS A 52 37.09 -24.11 -31.71
N ARG A 53 36.11 -24.17 -30.88
CA ARG A 53 36.20 -24.77 -29.52
C ARG A 53 34.86 -24.63 -28.81
N LEU A 54 34.31 -25.79 -28.58
CA LEU A 54 33.16 -26.00 -27.69
C LEU A 54 33.51 -25.47 -26.31
N ARG A 55 32.99 -24.29 -25.94
CA ARG A 55 32.89 -23.87 -24.56
C ARG A 55 31.40 -23.87 -24.21
N LEU A 56 31.01 -24.94 -23.53
CA LEU A 56 29.73 -25.02 -22.81
C LEU A 56 29.68 -23.88 -21.80
N LEU A 57 29.05 -22.79 -22.19
CA LEU A 57 28.56 -21.80 -21.23
C LEU A 57 27.25 -22.33 -20.69
N LEU A 58 27.32 -23.02 -19.56
CA LEU A 58 26.17 -23.26 -18.69
C LEU A 58 25.67 -21.89 -18.21
N LEU A 59 24.73 -21.32 -18.94
CA LEU A 59 23.91 -20.19 -18.49
C LEU A 59 22.98 -20.78 -17.41
N VAL A 60 23.40 -20.72 -16.16
CA VAL A 60 22.50 -20.92 -15.01
C VAL A 60 21.54 -19.74 -15.01
N LEU A 61 20.42 -19.90 -15.70
CA LEU A 61 19.26 -19.05 -15.52
C LEU A 61 18.76 -19.31 -14.09
N ALA A 62 19.17 -18.48 -13.15
CA ALA A 62 18.51 -18.37 -11.87
C ALA A 62 17.11 -17.79 -12.16
N VAL A 63 16.15 -18.66 -12.43
CA VAL A 63 14.74 -18.33 -12.40
C VAL A 63 14.46 -17.97 -10.94
N ALA A 64 14.45 -16.67 -10.65
CA ALA A 64 13.87 -16.18 -9.41
C ALA A 64 12.37 -16.54 -9.44
N CYS A 65 12.06 -17.74 -8.91
CA CYS A 65 10.69 -18.20 -8.74
C CYS A 65 10.09 -17.39 -7.57
N GLY A 66 9.74 -16.14 -7.84
CA GLY A 66 8.83 -15.41 -6.97
C GLY A 66 7.48 -16.10 -7.07
N ALA A 67 6.92 -16.58 -5.95
CA ALA A 67 5.57 -17.13 -5.93
C ALA A 67 4.63 -16.09 -6.56
N ARG A 68 3.87 -16.50 -7.57
CA ARG A 68 2.83 -15.68 -8.18
C ARG A 68 1.58 -15.77 -7.30
N ALA A 69 0.73 -14.76 -7.34
CA ALA A 69 -0.54 -14.76 -6.62
C ALA A 69 -1.37 -16.03 -6.91
N ALA A 70 -1.28 -16.57 -8.13
CA ALA A 70 -1.90 -17.85 -8.55
C ALA A 70 -1.44 -19.08 -7.74
N GLU A 71 -0.22 -19.05 -7.17
CA GLU A 71 0.32 -20.16 -6.39
C GLU A 71 -0.02 -20.07 -4.90
N VAL A 72 -0.44 -18.88 -4.46
CA VAL A 72 -0.78 -18.61 -3.05
C VAL A 72 -2.19 -19.09 -2.72
N ALA A 73 -3.18 -18.74 -3.55
CA ALA A 73 -4.57 -19.12 -3.35
C ALA A 73 -4.80 -20.56 -3.83
N ASP A 74 -5.17 -21.44 -2.90
CA ASP A 74 -5.46 -22.85 -3.18
C ASP A 74 -6.44 -23.39 -2.14
N CYS A 75 -7.54 -23.97 -2.60
CA CYS A 75 -8.54 -24.56 -1.74
C CYS A 75 -8.05 -25.83 -1.04
N HIS A 76 -7.06 -26.53 -1.59
CA HIS A 76 -6.51 -27.74 -1.01
C HIS A 76 -5.53 -27.49 0.16
N LEU A 77 -5.29 -26.22 0.53
CA LEU A 77 -4.58 -25.90 1.77
C LEU A 77 -5.25 -26.48 3.00
N VAL A 78 -6.55 -26.73 2.92
CA VAL A 78 -7.33 -27.33 4.01
C VAL A 78 -8.08 -28.53 3.48
N ALA A 79 -7.85 -29.69 4.09
CA ALA A 79 -8.48 -30.94 3.68
C ALA A 79 -10.03 -30.85 3.65
N GLY A 80 -10.63 -31.41 2.61
CA GLY A 80 -12.10 -31.41 2.43
C GLY A 80 -12.67 -30.12 1.86
N TRP A 81 -11.80 -29.19 1.38
CA TRP A 81 -12.22 -28.01 0.65
C TRP A 81 -11.85 -28.11 -0.81
N GLU A 82 -12.74 -27.71 -1.70
CA GLU A 82 -12.59 -27.77 -3.15
C GLU A 82 -12.89 -26.42 -3.77
N GLN A 83 -12.25 -26.11 -4.89
CA GLN A 83 -12.56 -24.90 -5.65
C GLN A 83 -13.92 -25.01 -6.34
N ARG A 84 -14.69 -23.93 -6.26
CA ARG A 84 -15.97 -23.77 -6.99
C ARG A 84 -15.89 -22.59 -7.94
N GLY A 85 -16.18 -22.84 -9.21
CA GLY A 85 -16.07 -21.83 -10.26
C GLY A 85 -14.63 -21.58 -10.71
N ALA A 86 -14.49 -20.65 -11.65
CA ALA A 86 -13.21 -20.23 -12.17
C ALA A 86 -12.46 -19.33 -11.18
N THR A 87 -11.14 -19.32 -11.30
CA THR A 87 -10.30 -18.29 -10.65
C THR A 87 -10.64 -16.93 -11.23
N ARG A 88 -10.84 -15.96 -10.37
CA ARG A 88 -11.04 -14.55 -10.74
C ARG A 88 -9.70 -13.86 -10.83
N HIS A 89 -9.53 -13.00 -11.85
CA HIS A 89 -8.33 -12.20 -12.05
C HIS A 89 -8.74 -10.76 -12.33
N TYR A 90 -8.15 -9.83 -11.61
CA TYR A 90 -8.39 -8.40 -11.79
C TYR A 90 -7.07 -7.64 -11.77
N THR A 91 -7.03 -6.59 -12.56
CA THR A 91 -5.97 -5.58 -12.60
C THR A 91 -6.51 -4.26 -12.05
N PRO A 92 -5.67 -3.23 -11.85
CA PRO A 92 -6.16 -1.91 -11.47
C PRO A 92 -7.27 -1.35 -12.38
N ASP A 93 -7.24 -1.71 -13.67
CA ASP A 93 -8.18 -1.19 -14.68
C ASP A 93 -9.60 -1.76 -14.53
N ASN A 94 -9.75 -2.95 -13.96
CA ASN A 94 -11.04 -3.64 -13.88
C ASN A 94 -11.40 -4.17 -12.47
N LEU A 95 -10.62 -3.86 -11.44
CA LEU A 95 -10.91 -4.30 -10.07
C LEU A 95 -12.27 -3.76 -9.56
N PHE A 96 -12.72 -2.62 -10.08
CA PHE A 96 -14.02 -2.04 -9.73
C PHE A 96 -15.20 -2.94 -10.12
N GLU A 97 -15.07 -3.83 -11.10
CA GLU A 97 -16.10 -4.83 -11.46
C GLU A 97 -16.36 -5.83 -10.34
N TYR A 98 -15.41 -6.01 -9.44
CA TYR A 98 -15.49 -6.93 -8.30
C TYR A 98 -15.73 -6.23 -6.97
N LEU A 99 -15.03 -5.13 -6.71
CA LEU A 99 -15.03 -4.44 -5.42
C LEU A 99 -15.77 -3.09 -5.43
N ASP A 100 -16.40 -2.72 -6.55
CA ASP A 100 -17.09 -1.43 -6.71
C ASP A 100 -16.21 -0.26 -6.24
N GLY A 101 -16.76 0.68 -5.48
CA GLY A 101 -16.04 1.82 -4.94
C GLY A 101 -14.89 1.49 -3.97
N SER A 102 -14.82 0.26 -3.45
CA SER A 102 -13.72 -0.16 -2.57
C SER A 102 -12.42 -0.42 -3.33
N ALA A 103 -12.48 -0.62 -4.66
CA ALA A 103 -11.31 -0.89 -5.51
C ALA A 103 -10.26 0.23 -5.43
N GLU A 104 -10.69 1.50 -5.35
CA GLU A 104 -9.80 2.65 -5.28
C GLU A 104 -8.82 2.55 -4.11
N GLY A 105 -9.27 2.06 -2.95
CA GLY A 105 -8.44 1.86 -1.77
C GLY A 105 -7.25 0.92 -2.02
N TYR A 106 -7.38 -0.09 -2.87
CA TYR A 106 -6.28 -0.99 -3.25
C TYR A 106 -5.40 -0.38 -4.32
N ILE A 107 -6.00 0.27 -5.32
CA ILE A 107 -5.29 0.91 -6.44
C ILE A 107 -4.35 2.01 -5.93
N LEU A 108 -4.80 2.85 -5.01
CA LEU A 108 -4.00 3.91 -4.40
C LEU A 108 -2.76 3.36 -3.67
N TYR A 109 -2.85 2.18 -3.06
CA TYR A 109 -1.70 1.50 -2.46
C TYR A 109 -0.80 0.80 -3.48
N GLY A 110 -1.09 0.91 -4.77
CA GLY A 110 -0.27 0.34 -5.84
C GLY A 110 -0.55 -1.15 -6.07
N LEU A 111 -1.82 -1.51 -6.25
CA LEU A 111 -2.21 -2.84 -6.70
C LEU A 111 -1.54 -3.17 -8.04
N VAL A 112 -0.98 -4.37 -8.14
CA VAL A 112 -0.45 -4.94 -9.39
C VAL A 112 -1.50 -5.85 -10.01
N GLU A 113 -1.99 -6.83 -9.25
CA GLU A 113 -3.06 -7.74 -9.64
C GLU A 113 -3.78 -8.31 -8.42
N MET A 114 -4.98 -8.78 -8.63
CA MET A 114 -5.76 -9.53 -7.65
C MET A 114 -6.20 -10.86 -8.24
N GLN A 115 -6.08 -11.91 -7.45
CA GLN A 115 -6.62 -13.23 -7.77
C GLN A 115 -7.56 -13.70 -6.67
N GLY A 116 -8.67 -14.31 -7.05
CA GLY A 116 -9.65 -14.80 -6.09
C GLY A 116 -10.18 -16.16 -6.43
N LEU A 117 -10.36 -16.99 -5.40
CA LEU A 117 -11.01 -18.29 -5.44
C LEU A 117 -12.26 -18.30 -4.57
N THR A 118 -13.15 -19.22 -4.86
CA THR A 118 -14.20 -19.63 -3.93
C THR A 118 -13.98 -21.07 -3.54
N CYS A 119 -13.65 -21.30 -2.29
CA CYS A 119 -13.47 -22.63 -1.71
C CYS A 119 -14.74 -23.09 -1.02
N ARG A 120 -15.16 -24.34 -1.24
CA ARG A 120 -16.38 -24.91 -0.67
C ARG A 120 -16.11 -26.23 0.05
N SER A 121 -16.78 -26.44 1.17
CA SER A 121 -16.85 -27.72 1.90
C SER A 121 -18.30 -28.05 2.23
N LYS A 122 -18.55 -29.19 2.93
CA LYS A 122 -19.90 -29.51 3.46
C LYS A 122 -20.44 -28.46 4.41
N GLY A 123 -19.55 -27.72 5.10
CA GLY A 123 -19.90 -26.73 6.10
C GLY A 123 -20.06 -25.30 5.59
N GLY A 124 -19.80 -25.00 4.31
CA GLY A 124 -19.95 -23.65 3.73
C GLY A 124 -18.90 -23.27 2.71
N SER A 125 -18.69 -21.98 2.53
CA SER A 125 -17.74 -21.44 1.55
C SER A 125 -16.83 -20.38 2.15
N ILE A 126 -15.64 -20.27 1.60
CA ILE A 126 -14.67 -19.21 1.86
C ILE A 126 -14.31 -18.57 0.53
N THR A 127 -14.45 -17.25 0.44
CA THR A 127 -13.81 -16.44 -0.60
C THR A 127 -12.38 -16.21 -0.18
N PHE A 128 -11.42 -16.48 -1.07
CA PHE A 128 -10.00 -16.39 -0.83
C PHE A 128 -9.40 -15.45 -1.86
N ASP A 129 -9.09 -14.23 -1.46
CA ASP A 129 -8.60 -13.17 -2.32
C ASP A 129 -7.14 -12.83 -1.96
N VAL A 130 -6.30 -12.73 -2.99
CA VAL A 130 -4.87 -12.42 -2.88
C VAL A 130 -4.59 -11.20 -3.74
N PHE A 131 -4.10 -10.16 -3.13
CA PHE A 131 -3.73 -8.89 -3.77
C PHE A 131 -2.21 -8.77 -3.79
N GLU A 132 -1.65 -8.72 -5.00
CA GLU A 132 -0.25 -8.39 -5.19
C GLU A 132 -0.09 -6.88 -5.27
N MET A 133 0.72 -6.33 -4.37
CA MET A 133 1.02 -4.90 -4.30
C MET A 133 2.41 -4.62 -4.87
N ASN A 134 2.70 -3.37 -5.20
CA ASN A 134 4.02 -2.95 -5.70
C ASN A 134 5.16 -3.33 -4.76
N ASP A 135 4.94 -3.26 -3.46
CA ASP A 135 5.94 -3.55 -2.44
C ASP A 135 5.31 -4.00 -1.12
N ALA A 136 6.17 -4.42 -0.19
CA ALA A 136 5.74 -4.95 1.10
C ALA A 136 5.13 -3.88 2.03
N ASP A 137 5.54 -2.63 1.93
CA ASP A 137 4.97 -1.55 2.74
C ASP A 137 3.56 -1.22 2.26
N SER A 138 3.30 -1.29 0.95
CA SER A 138 1.97 -1.17 0.36
C SER A 138 1.05 -2.29 0.84
N ALA A 139 1.51 -3.55 0.81
CA ALA A 139 0.74 -4.69 1.32
C ALA A 139 0.41 -4.53 2.82
N TYR A 140 1.37 -4.06 3.61
CA TYR A 140 1.15 -3.75 5.02
C TYR A 140 0.19 -2.56 5.20
N GLY A 141 0.27 -1.55 4.33
CA GLY A 141 -0.63 -0.40 4.32
C GLY A 141 -2.08 -0.81 4.07
N VAL A 142 -2.34 -1.67 3.06
CA VAL A 142 -3.67 -2.24 2.81
C VAL A 142 -4.15 -3.05 4.02
N PHE A 143 -3.29 -3.90 4.61
CA PHE A 143 -3.62 -4.65 5.82
C PHE A 143 -4.07 -3.72 6.95
N THR A 144 -3.29 -2.68 7.26
CA THR A 144 -3.60 -1.76 8.37
C THR A 144 -4.80 -0.85 8.10
N SER A 145 -5.17 -0.61 6.84
CA SER A 145 -6.38 0.13 6.48
C SER A 145 -7.65 -0.71 6.63
N ASN A 146 -7.53 -2.05 6.62
CA ASN A 146 -8.64 -3.00 6.66
C ASN A 146 -8.79 -3.75 7.99
N LEU A 147 -7.86 -3.59 8.93
CA LEU A 147 -7.92 -4.28 10.22
C LEU A 147 -9.07 -3.74 11.11
N ASP A 148 -9.56 -4.60 12.00
CA ASP A 148 -10.41 -4.18 13.10
C ASP A 148 -9.53 -3.63 14.24
N PRO A 149 -9.61 -2.32 14.56
CA PRO A 149 -8.74 -1.70 15.56
C PRO A 149 -9.02 -2.20 17.00
N GLN A 150 -10.13 -2.87 17.24
CA GLN A 150 -10.49 -3.43 18.56
C GLN A 150 -9.92 -4.83 18.77
N MET A 151 -9.43 -5.47 17.69
CA MET A 151 -8.91 -6.84 17.75
C MET A 151 -7.39 -6.85 17.67
N PRO A 152 -6.73 -7.79 18.38
CA PRO A 152 -5.28 -7.86 18.37
C PRO A 152 -4.72 -8.26 16.99
N ILE A 153 -3.53 -7.75 16.68
CA ILE A 153 -2.75 -8.21 15.52
C ILE A 153 -1.99 -9.47 15.94
N GLU A 154 -2.14 -10.53 15.17
CA GLU A 154 -1.47 -11.80 15.33
C GLU A 154 -0.19 -11.90 14.49
N ARG A 155 0.71 -12.83 14.86
CA ARG A 155 1.95 -13.11 14.12
C ARG A 155 1.68 -14.03 12.92
N ILE A 156 1.03 -13.46 11.89
CA ILE A 156 0.80 -14.09 10.59
C ILE A 156 1.43 -13.16 9.55
N GLY A 157 2.55 -13.57 8.96
CA GLY A 157 3.34 -12.71 8.08
C GLY A 157 3.86 -11.45 8.79
N MET A 158 3.68 -10.25 8.18
CA MET A 158 4.01 -8.95 8.79
C MET A 158 2.98 -8.51 9.84
N GLY A 159 1.81 -9.09 9.82
CA GLY A 159 0.69 -8.89 10.71
C GLY A 159 -0.56 -9.51 10.12
N GLY A 160 -1.44 -10.05 10.97
CA GLY A 160 -2.71 -10.63 10.55
C GLY A 160 -3.77 -10.55 11.63
N GLN A 161 -5.01 -10.82 11.25
CA GLN A 161 -6.15 -10.97 12.16
C GLN A 161 -7.03 -12.13 11.70
N VAL A 162 -7.53 -12.90 12.65
CA VAL A 162 -8.52 -13.95 12.39
C VAL A 162 -9.77 -13.66 13.21
N LEU A 163 -10.79 -13.18 12.53
CA LEU A 163 -12.09 -12.81 13.06
C LEU A 163 -13.11 -13.94 12.81
N PRO A 164 -14.31 -13.90 13.37
CA PRO A 164 -15.29 -14.97 13.22
C PRO A 164 -15.68 -15.29 11.75
N ARG A 165 -15.67 -14.28 10.87
CA ARG A 165 -16.09 -14.41 9.47
C ARG A 165 -15.08 -13.92 8.46
N ARG A 166 -13.94 -13.41 8.91
CA ARG A 166 -12.89 -12.83 8.05
C ARG A 166 -11.51 -13.13 8.64
N ALA A 167 -10.56 -13.44 7.80
CA ALA A 167 -9.15 -13.39 8.15
C ALA A 167 -8.41 -12.55 7.13
N LEU A 168 -7.43 -11.79 7.59
CA LEU A 168 -6.61 -10.94 6.74
C LEU A 168 -5.18 -10.92 7.26
N PHE A 169 -4.21 -10.86 6.36
CA PHE A 169 -2.80 -10.70 6.71
C PHE A 169 -2.00 -10.14 5.55
N SER A 170 -0.78 -9.66 5.84
CA SER A 170 0.19 -9.27 4.83
C SER A 170 1.51 -9.99 5.01
N LYS A 171 2.16 -10.36 3.89
CA LYS A 171 3.51 -10.94 3.87
C LYS A 171 4.21 -10.62 2.54
N GLY A 172 5.45 -10.14 2.60
CA GLY A 172 6.11 -9.62 1.42
C GLY A 172 5.22 -8.58 0.73
N LYS A 173 5.09 -8.67 -0.57
CA LYS A 173 4.23 -7.75 -1.36
C LYS A 173 2.75 -8.19 -1.45
N TYR A 174 2.35 -9.23 -0.72
CA TYR A 174 0.99 -9.75 -0.78
C TYR A 174 0.15 -9.34 0.43
N TYR A 175 -1.07 -8.90 0.16
CA TYR A 175 -2.16 -8.81 1.11
C TYR A 175 -3.17 -9.91 0.80
N VAL A 176 -3.60 -10.63 1.81
CA VAL A 176 -4.53 -11.75 1.69
C VAL A 176 -5.75 -11.48 2.53
N GLU A 177 -6.92 -11.72 1.93
CA GLU A 177 -8.21 -11.64 2.60
C GLU A 177 -9.02 -12.92 2.39
N LEU A 178 -9.59 -13.43 3.46
CA LEU A 178 -10.43 -14.61 3.50
C LEU A 178 -11.76 -14.21 4.13
N ALA A 179 -12.87 -14.48 3.44
CA ALA A 179 -14.22 -14.21 3.94
C ALA A 179 -15.03 -15.50 3.98
N ALA A 180 -15.48 -15.89 5.16
CA ALA A 180 -16.32 -17.07 5.36
C ALA A 180 -17.79 -16.70 5.18
N ASN A 181 -18.51 -17.44 4.35
CA ASN A 181 -19.96 -17.45 4.38
C ASN A 181 -20.38 -18.26 5.64
N PRO A 182 -21.37 -17.78 6.45
CA PRO A 182 -21.58 -18.24 7.83
C PRO A 182 -21.63 -19.76 7.94
N THR A 183 -20.69 -20.31 8.71
CA THR A 183 -20.63 -21.72 9.03
C THR A 183 -20.28 -21.89 10.50
N LYS A 184 -20.81 -22.95 11.12
CA LYS A 184 -20.30 -23.36 12.42
C LYS A 184 -18.82 -23.74 12.25
N GLY A 185 -17.91 -23.07 12.97
CA GLY A 185 -16.47 -23.36 12.92
C GLY A 185 -15.67 -22.57 11.86
N GLY A 186 -16.26 -21.55 11.23
CA GLY A 186 -15.58 -20.73 10.19
C GLY A 186 -14.21 -20.19 10.63
N THR A 187 -14.05 -19.76 11.85
CA THR A 187 -12.78 -19.24 12.40
C THR A 187 -11.63 -20.25 12.32
N ALA A 188 -11.88 -21.53 12.60
CA ALA A 188 -10.85 -22.57 12.50
C ALA A 188 -10.40 -22.79 11.05
N ALA A 189 -11.33 -22.81 10.10
CA ALA A 189 -11.03 -22.92 8.68
C ALA A 189 -10.30 -21.67 8.17
N LEU A 190 -10.76 -20.47 8.53
CA LEU A 190 -10.09 -19.21 8.19
C LEU A 190 -8.64 -19.19 8.68
N ARG A 191 -8.39 -19.62 9.91
CA ARG A 191 -7.05 -19.73 10.46
C ARG A 191 -6.20 -20.74 9.71
N ALA A 192 -6.74 -21.91 9.38
CA ALA A 192 -6.04 -22.94 8.63
C ALA A 192 -5.64 -22.43 7.22
N PHE A 193 -6.56 -21.78 6.52
CA PHE A 193 -6.28 -21.17 5.22
C PHE A 193 -5.25 -20.05 5.32
N ALA A 194 -5.39 -19.12 6.28
CA ALA A 194 -4.43 -18.02 6.47
C ALA A 194 -3.02 -18.54 6.75
N THR A 195 -2.88 -19.54 7.64
CA THR A 195 -1.58 -20.15 7.96
C THR A 195 -1.01 -20.93 6.78
N GLY A 196 -1.85 -21.63 6.03
CA GLY A 196 -1.44 -22.37 4.83
C GLY A 196 -0.95 -21.43 3.72
N ALA A 197 -1.69 -20.36 3.45
CA ALA A 197 -1.33 -19.34 2.48
C ALA A 197 -0.04 -18.60 2.90
N GLU A 198 0.08 -18.24 4.18
CA GLU A 198 1.26 -17.58 4.72
C GLU A 198 2.55 -18.37 4.44
N LYS A 199 2.53 -19.69 4.57
CA LYS A 199 3.68 -20.58 4.30
C LYS A 199 4.09 -20.58 2.83
N ARG A 200 3.17 -20.35 1.89
CA ARG A 200 3.45 -20.30 0.45
C ARG A 200 4.02 -18.98 -0.01
N ILE A 201 3.72 -17.90 0.69
CA ILE A 201 4.23 -16.57 0.36
C ILE A 201 5.69 -16.48 0.81
N THR A 202 6.57 -16.09 -0.11
CA THR A 202 7.94 -15.68 0.19
C THR A 202 8.02 -14.18 0.42
N GLY A 203 8.99 -13.72 1.22
CA GLY A 203 9.23 -12.31 1.45
C GLY A 203 9.20 -11.92 2.92
N ARG A 204 9.21 -10.62 3.16
CA ARG A 204 9.34 -10.02 4.49
C ARG A 204 8.18 -10.42 5.42
N THR A 205 8.54 -10.81 6.64
CA THR A 205 7.59 -11.16 7.73
C THR A 205 7.60 -10.13 8.86
N THR A 206 8.53 -9.17 8.81
CA THR A 206 8.61 -8.07 9.79
C THR A 206 7.83 -6.86 9.29
N PRO A 207 7.10 -6.15 10.14
CA PRO A 207 6.46 -4.89 9.77
C PRO A 207 7.44 -3.87 9.19
N PRO A 208 6.96 -2.80 8.51
CA PRO A 208 7.81 -1.71 8.03
C PRO A 208 8.70 -1.12 9.12
N ALA A 209 9.99 -0.92 8.82
CA ALA A 209 10.94 -0.34 9.78
C ALA A 209 10.51 1.06 10.25
N ALA A 210 9.83 1.81 9.40
CA ALA A 210 9.31 3.13 9.72
C ALA A 210 8.39 3.17 10.94
N LEU A 211 7.74 2.05 11.31
CA LEU A 211 6.90 2.00 12.51
C LEU A 211 7.70 2.23 13.79
N SER A 212 8.97 1.85 13.81
CA SER A 212 9.85 2.03 14.98
C SER A 212 10.46 3.44 15.10
N TRP A 213 10.27 4.29 14.08
CA TRP A 213 10.79 5.67 14.13
C TRP A 213 9.88 6.61 14.92
N PHE A 214 8.64 6.25 15.13
CA PHE A 214 7.68 7.08 15.86
C PHE A 214 7.81 6.88 17.38
N PRO A 215 7.96 7.96 18.17
CA PRO A 215 7.94 7.87 19.62
C PRO A 215 6.71 7.14 20.13
N THR A 216 6.87 6.20 21.06
CA THR A 216 5.78 5.31 21.49
C THR A 216 4.87 5.93 22.55
N ALA A 217 5.31 7.00 23.24
CA ALA A 217 4.52 7.65 24.28
C ALA A 217 3.24 8.24 23.69
N LYS A 218 2.07 7.76 24.16
CA LYS A 218 0.73 8.20 23.71
C LYS A 218 0.45 7.94 22.22
N LEU A 219 1.19 7.03 21.60
CA LEU A 219 0.96 6.60 20.23
C LEU A 219 -0.31 5.75 20.15
N ALA A 220 -1.29 6.19 19.35
CA ALA A 220 -2.53 5.47 19.14
C ALA A 220 -2.45 4.52 17.93
N SER A 221 -1.89 4.98 16.82
CA SER A 221 -1.74 4.15 15.60
C SER A 221 -0.70 4.72 14.66
N VAL A 222 -0.14 3.86 13.80
CA VAL A 222 0.69 4.27 12.65
C VAL A 222 0.10 3.64 11.39
N ARG A 223 -0.07 4.43 10.34
CA ARG A 223 -0.61 3.98 9.05
C ARG A 223 0.24 4.51 7.91
N LEU A 224 0.37 3.71 6.85
CA LEU A 224 0.85 4.20 5.57
C LEU A 224 -0.30 4.97 4.89
N ILE A 225 -0.03 6.20 4.48
CA ILE A 225 -0.93 7.02 3.66
C ILE A 225 -0.36 7.01 2.24
N PRO A 226 -1.09 6.48 1.25
CA PRO A 226 -0.54 6.28 -0.10
C PRO A 226 -0.40 7.58 -0.89
N GLU A 227 -1.20 8.59 -0.58
CA GLU A 227 -1.20 9.88 -1.27
C GLU A 227 -1.52 11.04 -0.33
N SER A 228 -0.98 12.22 -0.64
CA SER A 228 -1.34 13.48 0.03
C SER A 228 -1.26 13.43 1.56
N VAL A 229 -0.10 13.04 2.10
CA VAL A 229 0.16 13.00 3.54
C VAL A 229 -0.22 14.34 4.17
N LEU A 230 -1.01 14.33 5.23
CA LEU A 230 -1.62 15.52 5.86
C LEU A 230 -2.45 16.41 4.88
N GLY A 231 -2.96 15.85 3.78
CA GLY A 231 -3.65 16.61 2.74
C GLY A 231 -2.71 17.41 1.82
N LEU A 232 -1.40 17.27 1.98
CA LEU A 232 -0.39 17.96 1.18
C LEU A 232 0.00 17.12 -0.04
N ARG A 233 -0.40 17.54 -1.25
CA ARG A 233 -0.10 16.82 -2.51
C ARG A 233 1.39 16.67 -2.81
N LEU A 234 2.22 17.52 -2.23
CA LEU A 234 3.68 17.44 -2.33
C LEU A 234 4.25 16.22 -1.57
N LEU A 235 3.60 15.81 -0.50
CA LEU A 235 3.95 14.66 0.32
C LEU A 235 3.17 13.43 -0.17
N LYS A 236 3.69 12.75 -1.19
CA LYS A 236 2.92 11.74 -1.92
C LYS A 236 2.60 10.51 -1.08
N ARG A 237 3.60 9.86 -0.49
CA ARG A 237 3.43 8.62 0.26
C ARG A 237 4.25 8.67 1.54
N GLY A 238 3.63 8.36 2.68
CA GLY A 238 4.34 8.40 3.96
C GLY A 238 3.60 7.71 5.08
N PHE A 239 4.32 7.43 6.14
CA PHE A 239 3.74 6.94 7.38
C PHE A 239 3.25 8.09 8.22
N VAL A 240 2.03 7.96 8.75
CA VAL A 240 1.42 8.92 9.67
C VAL A 240 1.10 8.21 10.99
N ALA A 241 1.61 8.77 12.06
CA ALA A 241 1.35 8.33 13.43
C ALA A 241 0.37 9.28 14.10
N HIS A 242 -0.69 8.73 14.71
CA HIS A 242 -1.68 9.49 15.45
C HIS A 242 -1.38 9.42 16.94
N TYR A 243 -1.39 10.56 17.60
CA TYR A 243 -1.22 10.71 19.04
C TYR A 243 -2.45 11.33 19.67
N GLU A 244 -2.53 11.36 21.00
CA GLU A 244 -3.60 12.09 21.70
C GLU A 244 -3.65 13.57 21.31
N GLN A 245 -2.51 14.17 21.03
CA GLN A 245 -2.36 15.55 20.59
C GLN A 245 -1.42 15.60 19.37
N GLY A 246 -2.03 15.70 18.19
CA GLY A 246 -1.31 15.87 16.94
C GLY A 246 -1.01 14.57 16.18
N GLN A 247 -0.31 14.75 15.10
CA GLN A 247 0.07 13.69 14.16
C GLN A 247 1.52 13.89 13.75
N ALA A 248 2.32 12.82 13.86
CA ALA A 248 3.64 12.77 13.24
C ALA A 248 3.54 12.19 11.83
N PHE A 249 4.46 12.56 10.96
CA PHE A 249 4.56 11.96 9.65
C PHE A 249 6.01 11.80 9.22
N VAL A 250 6.27 10.81 8.37
CA VAL A 250 7.55 10.61 7.69
C VAL A 250 7.29 10.16 6.26
N VAL A 251 7.84 10.92 5.31
CA VAL A 251 7.89 10.60 3.89
C VAL A 251 9.31 10.26 3.52
N MET A 252 9.50 9.20 2.75
CA MET A 252 10.80 8.78 2.25
C MET A 252 10.89 9.06 0.75
N GLU A 253 11.72 10.00 0.38
CA GLU A 253 11.99 10.36 -1.01
C GLU A 253 13.02 9.42 -1.65
N ALA A 254 13.08 9.44 -3.00
CA ALA A 254 14.02 8.62 -3.76
C ALA A 254 15.49 8.94 -3.44
N SER A 255 15.79 10.21 -3.14
CA SER A 255 17.14 10.69 -2.83
C SER A 255 17.10 11.92 -1.92
N PRO A 256 18.23 12.29 -1.30
CA PRO A 256 18.34 13.55 -0.57
C PRO A 256 18.07 14.79 -1.44
N ALA A 257 18.44 14.74 -2.72
CA ALA A 257 18.19 15.82 -3.66
C ALA A 257 16.68 15.97 -3.96
N SER A 258 15.96 14.84 -4.15
CA SER A 258 14.50 14.85 -4.28
C SER A 258 13.84 15.42 -3.03
N ALA A 259 14.26 14.98 -1.84
CA ALA A 259 13.74 15.47 -0.57
C ALA A 259 13.98 17.00 -0.41
N ALA A 260 15.15 17.51 -0.77
CA ALA A 260 15.45 18.94 -0.71
C ALA A 260 14.54 19.73 -1.68
N ALA A 261 14.31 19.22 -2.89
CA ALA A 261 13.42 19.88 -3.85
C ALA A 261 11.96 19.95 -3.35
N VAL A 262 11.44 18.85 -2.81
CA VAL A 262 10.09 18.80 -2.21
C VAL A 262 10.02 19.72 -0.99
N PHE A 263 11.03 19.69 -0.11
CA PHE A 263 11.07 20.51 1.09
C PHE A 263 11.10 22.02 0.77
N SER A 264 11.84 22.43 -0.27
CA SER A 264 11.84 23.81 -0.75
C SER A 264 10.45 24.26 -1.20
N GLN A 265 9.70 23.41 -1.93
CA GLN A 265 8.33 23.74 -2.33
C GLN A 265 7.37 23.79 -1.13
N LEU A 266 7.54 22.94 -0.12
CA LEU A 266 6.77 22.99 1.12
C LEU A 266 7.04 24.33 1.85
N ARG A 267 8.30 24.73 1.94
CA ARG A 267 8.65 26.02 2.56
C ARG A 267 8.03 27.21 1.84
N GLN A 268 7.96 27.20 0.51
CA GLN A 268 7.28 28.25 -0.26
C GLN A 268 5.77 28.30 0.02
N ARG A 269 5.12 27.15 0.24
CA ARG A 269 3.70 27.08 0.63
C ARG A 269 3.46 27.72 2.01
N PHE A 270 4.41 27.59 2.93
CA PHE A 270 4.36 28.15 4.27
C PHE A 270 5.31 29.36 4.37
N ALA A 271 5.08 30.40 3.53
CA ALA A 271 6.01 31.52 3.34
C ALA A 271 6.30 32.31 4.64
N GLU A 272 5.36 32.34 5.58
CA GLU A 272 5.50 33.02 6.88
C GLU A 272 6.13 32.15 7.98
N ALA A 273 6.52 30.91 7.63
CA ALA A 273 7.07 29.97 8.60
C ALA A 273 8.45 30.41 9.10
N ALA A 274 8.66 30.30 10.42
CA ALA A 274 9.93 30.57 11.07
C ALA A 274 10.88 29.35 11.02
N PRO A 275 12.21 29.54 11.05
CA PRO A 275 13.18 28.43 11.23
C PRO A 275 12.94 27.69 12.54
N ALA A 276 13.12 26.33 12.52
CA ALA A 276 12.98 25.50 13.71
C ALA A 276 14.32 24.90 14.20
N HIS A 277 15.39 24.99 13.38
CA HIS A 277 16.75 24.54 13.70
C HIS A 277 16.85 23.03 14.05
N LEU A 278 16.10 22.19 13.30
CA LEU A 278 16.12 20.72 13.43
C LEU A 278 16.70 20.08 12.16
N ALA A 279 17.46 18.99 12.34
CA ALA A 279 18.03 18.17 11.25
C ALA A 279 18.78 19.01 10.20
N ASP A 280 18.67 18.67 8.90
CA ASP A 280 19.37 19.41 7.83
C ASP A 280 18.68 20.75 7.54
N GLU A 281 17.36 20.74 7.50
CA GLU A 281 16.51 21.92 7.26
C GLU A 281 15.20 21.74 8.02
N SER A 282 14.63 22.83 8.54
CA SER A 282 13.34 22.79 9.22
C SER A 282 12.66 24.15 9.28
N PHE A 283 11.35 24.10 9.43
CA PHE A 283 10.53 25.28 9.71
C PHE A 283 9.35 24.94 10.61
N GLN A 284 8.78 25.95 11.24
CA GLN A 284 7.62 25.85 12.09
C GLN A 284 6.63 26.95 11.74
N ALA A 285 5.33 26.66 11.90
CA ALA A 285 4.25 27.61 11.62
C ALA A 285 3.00 27.25 12.43
N ASP A 286 2.12 28.23 12.61
CA ASP A 286 0.74 28.00 13.01
C ASP A 286 -0.14 28.15 11.76
N ASP A 287 -0.75 27.04 11.32
CA ASP A 287 -1.55 26.97 10.10
C ASP A 287 -3.02 26.75 10.45
N GLN A 288 -3.91 27.43 9.72
CA GLN A 288 -5.35 27.36 9.99
C GLN A 288 -5.97 25.96 9.81
N TYR A 289 -5.34 25.07 9.01
CA TYR A 289 -5.82 23.72 8.72
C TYR A 289 -5.02 22.63 9.42
N LEU A 290 -3.72 22.89 9.65
CA LEU A 290 -2.78 21.90 10.22
C LEU A 290 -2.41 22.24 11.68
N GLY A 291 -2.99 23.29 12.25
CA GLY A 291 -2.68 23.75 13.61
C GLY A 291 -1.19 24.10 13.76
N GLY A 292 -0.64 23.90 14.94
CA GLY A 292 0.79 24.01 15.15
C GLY A 292 1.52 22.93 14.33
N LEU A 293 2.50 23.37 13.55
CA LEU A 293 3.21 22.57 12.56
C LEU A 293 4.72 22.76 12.70
N CYS A 294 5.47 21.67 12.64
CA CYS A 294 6.91 21.69 12.41
C CYS A 294 7.26 20.62 11.38
N MET A 295 7.98 21.03 10.34
CA MET A 295 8.52 20.11 9.33
C MET A 295 10.04 20.18 9.30
N PHE A 296 10.68 19.03 9.05
CA PHE A 296 12.13 18.93 8.88
C PHE A 296 12.50 17.98 7.74
N ARG A 297 13.68 18.19 7.18
CA ARG A 297 14.34 17.26 6.27
C ARG A 297 15.59 16.67 6.96
N LYS A 298 15.75 15.35 6.86
CA LYS A 298 16.94 14.62 7.30
C LYS A 298 17.36 13.64 6.20
N GLY A 299 18.42 13.98 5.47
CA GLY A 299 18.82 13.19 4.30
C GLY A 299 17.69 13.12 3.26
N ARG A 300 17.22 11.90 2.95
CA ARG A 300 16.11 11.64 2.05
C ARG A 300 14.72 11.65 2.72
N TYR A 301 14.65 11.86 4.00
CA TYR A 301 13.40 11.85 4.76
C TYR A 301 12.86 13.26 4.97
N ILE A 302 11.56 13.41 4.81
CA ILE A 302 10.80 14.59 5.21
C ILE A 302 9.87 14.13 6.32
N GLY A 303 10.00 14.74 7.49
CA GLY A 303 9.19 14.39 8.65
C GLY A 303 8.70 15.63 9.40
N GLY A 304 7.87 15.39 10.39
CA GLY A 304 7.37 16.47 11.21
C GLY A 304 6.19 16.09 12.08
N PHE A 305 5.67 17.10 12.76
CA PHE A 305 4.43 17.06 13.53
C PHE A 305 3.47 18.13 13.07
N ALA A 306 2.18 17.84 13.11
CA ALA A 306 1.08 18.73 12.79
C ALA A 306 -0.10 18.51 13.74
N ASN A 307 -1.09 19.40 13.68
CA ASN A 307 -2.29 19.35 14.51
C ASN A 307 -2.00 19.41 16.02
N THR A 308 -0.93 20.08 16.39
CA THR A 308 -0.59 20.41 17.78
C THR A 308 -1.22 21.75 18.19
N PRO A 309 -1.29 22.07 19.50
CA PRO A 309 -1.85 23.35 19.94
C PRO A 309 -1.15 24.58 19.35
N ASP A 310 0.15 24.53 19.16
CA ASP A 310 0.96 25.60 18.58
C ASP A 310 2.25 25.07 17.92
N ALA A 311 2.95 25.94 17.18
CA ALA A 311 4.19 25.61 16.48
C ALA A 311 5.33 25.18 17.43
N LYS A 312 5.36 25.71 18.66
CA LYS A 312 6.36 25.35 19.66
C LYS A 312 6.19 23.91 20.13
N ALA A 313 4.94 23.49 20.38
CA ALA A 313 4.62 22.11 20.74
C ALA A 313 4.95 21.16 19.59
N ALA A 314 4.63 21.55 18.33
CA ALA A 314 5.01 20.77 17.14
C ALA A 314 6.52 20.60 17.03
N THR A 315 7.30 21.65 17.27
CA THR A 315 8.76 21.64 17.19
C THR A 315 9.39 20.70 18.22
N ALA A 316 8.90 20.75 19.46
CA ALA A 316 9.39 19.86 20.52
C ALA A 316 9.16 18.37 20.19
N GLN A 317 8.00 18.03 19.63
CA GLN A 317 7.67 16.67 19.23
C GLN A 317 8.43 16.25 17.96
N ALA A 318 8.60 17.17 16.99
CA ALA A 318 9.37 16.91 15.78
C ALA A 318 10.85 16.64 16.06
N ALA A 319 11.44 17.30 17.08
CA ALA A 319 12.82 17.04 17.51
C ALA A 319 13.00 15.58 17.94
N SER A 320 12.11 15.07 18.79
CA SER A 320 12.12 13.67 19.21
C SER A 320 11.97 12.70 18.02
N LEU A 321 11.09 13.00 17.06
CA LEU A 321 10.93 12.18 15.84
C LEU A 321 12.24 12.19 15.02
N ALA A 322 12.88 13.33 14.86
CA ALA A 322 14.12 13.48 14.07
C ALA A 322 15.28 12.63 14.62
N GLU A 323 15.33 12.41 15.93
CA GLU A 323 16.34 11.55 16.57
C GLU A 323 16.18 10.08 16.19
N HIS A 324 14.94 9.61 16.01
CA HIS A 324 14.62 8.20 15.69
C HIS A 324 14.73 7.86 14.21
N ILE A 325 14.65 8.84 13.31
CA ILE A 325 14.82 8.61 11.87
C ILE A 325 16.30 8.32 11.59
N PRO A 326 16.61 7.25 10.80
CA PRO A 326 17.99 6.90 10.48
C PRO A 326 18.76 8.08 9.88
N GLY A 327 19.99 8.31 10.36
CA GLY A 327 20.98 9.09 9.63
C GLY A 327 21.43 8.33 8.37
N MET A 328 21.92 9.06 7.37
CA MET A 328 22.62 8.41 6.25
C MET A 328 23.99 7.95 6.69
#